data_252f504de5662248c2cdf426ed318d91
#
_entry.id   252f504de5662248c2cdf426ed318d91
#
_cell.length_a   1.000
_cell.length_b   1.000
_cell.length_c   1.000
_cell.angle_alpha   90.00
_cell.angle_beta   90.00
_cell.angle_gamma   90.00
#
_symmetry.space_group_name_H-M   'P 1'
#
loop_
_entity.id
_entity.type
_entity.pdbx_description
1 polymer ?
#
loop_
_entity_poly.entity_id
_entity_poly.type
_entity_poly.pdbx_seq_one_letter_code
_entity_poly.pdbx_strand_id
1 'polypeptide(L)'
;MIGRAVLAGVLALGSTGAMPAQAKAAPECNPPIGHYTMAESWAQRRLDVKRVWPLTRGEGVTVAVIDSGVDQTHPQIRLAGKADLTNTTFRDCVGHGTAVAGILAGQYIKGSAFYGVAPGVRLLSIKQSNEDTGDVALLAKAIRTAADLGARVINVSIQASDQPDLRDAVKYALWKDVVIVAAAGNSEGSDEGPAYPASYDGVLSVGSANPDGKRSDFSNVDSTVSVLGPGQDIISTWPRKAYASGLKGTSFATPYVAGVAALVRSRFPRLDQVRVRQRIIATADGELGKGTGAGMVNPLLAVTAILPSEQVAVAPPALPPLPATAVHKVVPPDTRAMGVAGAVAGGALLLTALLVAAARVIPLGRKRGWRASRAN
;
A
#
# COMPACT_ATOMS: atom_id res chain seq x y z
N MET A 1 -56.43 61.87 66.48
CA MET A 1 -55.01 61.72 66.62
C MET A 1 -54.56 60.65 65.66
N ILE A 2 -53.75 61.01 64.69
CA ILE A 2 -53.46 60.30 63.46
C ILE A 2 -52.17 59.47 63.68
N GLY A 3 -52.28 58.14 63.66
CA GLY A 3 -51.11 57.23 63.75
C GLY A 3 -50.61 56.89 62.36
N ARG A 4 -49.31 57.21 62.06
CA ARG A 4 -48.60 56.87 60.84
C ARG A 4 -48.03 55.45 60.93
N ALA A 5 -48.49 54.58 60.06
CA ALA A 5 -47.82 53.27 59.85
C ALA A 5 -46.66 53.43 58.84
N VAL A 6 -45.48 53.04 59.25
CA VAL A 6 -44.26 52.94 58.38
C VAL A 6 -44.18 51.52 57.82
N LEU A 7 -44.31 51.41 56.50
CA LEU A 7 -44.10 50.15 55.78
C LEU A 7 -42.63 50.00 55.47
N ALA A 8 -41.96 49.06 56.10
CA ALA A 8 -40.53 48.66 55.73
C ALA A 8 -40.59 47.61 54.64
N GLY A 9 -40.18 48.00 53.42
CA GLY A 9 -40.00 47.07 52.30
C GLY A 9 -38.65 46.32 52.41
N VAL A 10 -38.69 45.03 52.53
CA VAL A 10 -37.54 44.18 52.50
C VAL A 10 -37.25 43.83 51.01
N LEU A 11 -36.18 44.38 50.42
CA LEU A 11 -35.63 43.94 49.12
C LEU A 11 -34.87 42.61 49.33
N ALA A 12 -35.42 41.52 48.87
CA ALA A 12 -34.73 40.24 48.75
C ALA A 12 -33.87 40.26 47.47
N LEU A 13 -32.56 40.43 47.60
CA LEU A 13 -31.57 40.20 46.52
C LEU A 13 -31.47 38.68 46.28
N GLY A 14 -32.14 38.20 45.25
CA GLY A 14 -32.00 36.82 44.78
C GLY A 14 -30.61 36.65 44.09
N SER A 15 -29.64 36.08 44.79
CA SER A 15 -28.39 35.60 44.18
C SER A 15 -28.70 34.37 43.35
N THR A 16 -28.75 34.51 42.01
CA THR A 16 -28.73 33.38 41.07
C THR A 16 -27.31 32.81 41.07
N GLY A 17 -27.06 31.89 41.99
CA GLY A 17 -25.85 31.06 41.97
C GLY A 17 -25.85 30.21 40.71
N ALA A 18 -25.01 30.54 39.74
CA ALA A 18 -24.72 29.63 38.65
C ALA A 18 -24.17 28.34 39.25
N MET A 19 -24.90 27.23 39.12
CA MET A 19 -24.39 25.91 39.47
C MET A 19 -23.14 25.65 38.62
N PRO A 20 -21.99 25.26 39.20
CA PRO A 20 -20.85 24.84 38.42
C PRO A 20 -21.31 23.65 37.57
N ALA A 21 -21.07 23.74 36.25
CA ALA A 21 -21.29 22.62 35.34
C ALA A 21 -20.51 21.42 35.90
N GLN A 22 -21.21 20.36 36.27
CA GLN A 22 -20.57 19.13 36.73
C GLN A 22 -19.67 18.63 35.61
N ALA A 23 -18.36 18.65 35.85
CA ALA A 23 -17.41 18.03 34.97
C ALA A 23 -17.79 16.56 34.81
N LYS A 24 -18.11 16.16 33.57
CA LYS A 24 -18.41 14.76 33.25
C LYS A 24 -17.21 13.93 33.75
N ALA A 25 -17.47 13.00 34.67
CA ALA A 25 -16.38 12.13 35.17
C ALA A 25 -15.66 11.49 33.97
N ALA A 26 -14.33 11.52 33.98
CA ALA A 26 -13.57 10.87 32.93
C ALA A 26 -13.98 9.39 32.85
N PRO A 27 -14.25 8.84 31.66
CA PRO A 27 -14.66 7.46 31.53
C PRO A 27 -13.64 6.53 32.17
N GLU A 28 -14.12 5.48 32.82
CA GLU A 28 -13.28 4.49 33.47
C GLU A 28 -12.41 3.79 32.41
N CYS A 29 -11.11 4.00 32.46
CA CYS A 29 -10.16 3.49 31.46
C CYS A 29 -9.72 2.09 31.83
N ASN A 30 -10.50 1.09 31.46
CA ASN A 30 -10.28 -0.31 31.83
C ASN A 30 -10.41 -1.24 30.59
N PRO A 31 -9.43 -1.21 29.66
CA PRO A 31 -9.46 -2.06 28.48
C PRO A 31 -9.51 -3.55 28.87
N PRO A 32 -10.17 -4.40 28.06
CA PRO A 32 -10.20 -5.85 28.27
C PRO A 32 -8.81 -6.45 28.53
N ILE A 33 -8.77 -7.54 29.28
CA ILE A 33 -7.50 -8.23 29.58
C ILE A 33 -7.03 -8.97 28.33
N GLY A 34 -5.77 -8.75 27.94
CA GLY A 34 -5.12 -9.48 26.85
C GLY A 34 -4.28 -10.66 27.35
N HIS A 35 -3.53 -11.27 26.43
CA HIS A 35 -2.64 -12.41 26.68
C HIS A 35 -1.18 -11.95 26.65
N TYR A 36 -0.27 -12.72 27.28
CA TYR A 36 1.17 -12.41 27.28
C TYR A 36 2.01 -13.32 26.38
N THR A 37 1.40 -14.35 25.81
CA THR A 37 2.02 -15.27 24.86
C THR A 37 1.27 -15.23 23.55
N MET A 38 2.00 -15.40 22.43
CA MET A 38 1.39 -15.41 21.10
C MET A 38 2.12 -16.34 20.14
N ALA A 39 1.38 -16.84 19.17
CA ALA A 39 1.90 -17.54 18.01
C ALA A 39 2.11 -16.56 16.84
N GLU A 40 2.85 -16.99 15.84
CA GLU A 40 2.96 -16.23 14.58
C GLU A 40 1.61 -16.15 13.89
N SER A 41 1.21 -14.94 13.52
CA SER A 41 -0.06 -14.69 12.82
C SER A 41 -0.02 -15.20 11.38
N TRP A 42 -1.14 -15.70 10.88
CA TRP A 42 -1.30 -16.02 9.46
C TRP A 42 -1.07 -14.80 8.57
N ALA A 43 -1.51 -13.61 9.03
CA ALA A 43 -1.32 -12.36 8.31
C ALA A 43 0.16 -12.02 8.10
N GLN A 44 1.00 -12.27 9.10
CA GLN A 44 2.45 -12.06 9.01
C GLN A 44 3.09 -13.02 8.01
N ARG A 45 2.69 -14.30 8.01
CA ARG A 45 3.15 -15.28 7.00
C ARG A 45 2.68 -14.91 5.60
N ARG A 46 1.42 -14.49 5.45
CA ARG A 46 0.82 -14.15 4.14
C ARG A 46 1.47 -12.92 3.51
N LEU A 47 1.69 -11.87 4.28
CA LEU A 47 2.26 -10.62 3.78
C LEU A 47 3.78 -10.63 3.71
N ASP A 48 4.44 -11.45 4.51
CA ASP A 48 5.91 -11.66 4.57
C ASP A 48 6.72 -10.35 4.47
N VAL A 49 6.33 -9.36 5.28
CA VAL A 49 6.93 -8.01 5.23
C VAL A 49 8.42 -8.00 5.57
N LYS A 50 8.95 -9.07 6.19
CA LYS A 50 10.39 -9.19 6.45
C LYS A 50 11.21 -9.21 5.17
N ARG A 51 10.66 -9.68 4.05
CA ARG A 51 11.32 -9.60 2.73
C ARG A 51 11.43 -8.18 2.21
N VAL A 52 10.57 -7.29 2.68
CA VAL A 52 10.58 -5.87 2.29
C VAL A 52 11.57 -5.06 3.10
N TRP A 53 11.82 -5.42 4.37
CA TRP A 53 12.62 -4.63 5.29
C TRP A 53 14.09 -4.38 4.91
N PRO A 54 14.78 -5.23 4.12
CA PRO A 54 16.07 -4.85 3.55
C PRO A 54 16.01 -3.66 2.59
N LEU A 55 14.84 -3.35 2.02
CA LEU A 55 14.62 -2.23 1.10
C LEU A 55 14.11 -0.98 1.80
N THR A 56 13.20 -1.16 2.75
CA THR A 56 12.61 -0.10 3.59
C THR A 56 11.79 -0.69 4.72
N ARG A 57 11.78 0.01 5.88
CA ARG A 57 10.88 -0.24 7.02
C ARG A 57 9.89 0.90 7.26
N GLY A 58 9.84 1.87 6.31
CA GLY A 58 9.00 3.06 6.42
C GLY A 58 9.74 4.27 6.99
N GLU A 59 11.08 4.28 7.01
CA GLU A 59 11.89 5.38 7.54
C GLU A 59 11.57 6.70 6.82
N GLY A 60 11.59 7.80 7.58
CA GLY A 60 11.30 9.14 7.07
C GLY A 60 9.81 9.45 6.88
N VAL A 61 8.91 8.47 7.04
CA VAL A 61 7.47 8.65 6.86
C VAL A 61 6.77 8.84 8.19
N THR A 62 5.99 9.91 8.32
CA THR A 62 5.09 10.13 9.45
C THR A 62 3.73 9.52 9.13
N VAL A 63 3.25 8.64 10.02
CA VAL A 63 1.94 7.99 9.89
C VAL A 63 1.09 8.30 11.10
N ALA A 64 -0.14 8.76 10.89
CA ALA A 64 -1.10 8.97 11.96
C ALA A 64 -2.10 7.81 12.05
N VAL A 65 -2.32 7.31 13.26
CA VAL A 65 -3.41 6.42 13.63
C VAL A 65 -4.47 7.26 14.33
N ILE A 66 -5.66 7.36 13.72
CA ILE A 66 -6.83 8.02 14.28
C ILE A 66 -7.72 6.92 14.88
N ASP A 67 -7.79 6.88 16.23
CA ASP A 67 -8.42 5.76 16.93
C ASP A 67 -8.76 6.11 18.41
N SER A 68 -8.94 5.11 19.26
CA SER A 68 -9.24 5.21 20.70
C SER A 68 -8.06 5.64 21.59
N GLY A 69 -6.90 5.94 20.98
CA GLY A 69 -5.64 6.17 21.65
C GLY A 69 -4.67 5.00 21.46
N VAL A 70 -3.46 5.11 22.01
CA VAL A 70 -2.42 4.06 21.89
C VAL A 70 -1.68 3.92 23.20
N ASP A 71 -1.51 2.70 23.70
CA ASP A 71 -0.69 2.42 24.88
C ASP A 71 0.81 2.48 24.54
N GLN A 72 1.40 3.65 24.78
CA GLN A 72 2.83 3.88 24.56
C GLN A 72 3.75 3.09 25.51
N THR A 73 3.20 2.43 26.56
CA THR A 73 4.00 1.62 27.49
C THR A 73 4.27 0.22 26.95
N HIS A 74 3.57 -0.17 25.86
CA HIS A 74 3.81 -1.46 25.21
C HIS A 74 5.22 -1.48 24.58
N PRO A 75 6.05 -2.52 24.82
CA PRO A 75 7.45 -2.55 24.39
C PRO A 75 7.63 -2.49 22.85
N GLN A 76 6.62 -2.90 22.10
CA GLN A 76 6.64 -2.86 20.63
C GLN A 76 6.04 -1.56 20.04
N ILE A 77 5.60 -0.62 20.87
CA ILE A 77 5.03 0.65 20.39
C ILE A 77 6.00 1.80 20.65
N ARG A 78 6.28 2.57 19.59
CA ARG A 78 7.06 3.80 19.68
C ARG A 78 6.29 4.94 19.05
N LEU A 79 5.82 5.89 19.86
CA LEU A 79 5.16 7.09 19.38
C LEU A 79 6.17 8.21 19.16
N ALA A 80 6.06 8.88 18.01
CA ALA A 80 6.75 10.14 17.71
C ALA A 80 5.95 11.37 18.21
N GLY A 81 4.63 11.21 18.39
CA GLY A 81 3.76 12.25 18.90
C GLY A 81 2.36 11.71 19.19
N LYS A 82 1.59 12.51 19.90
CA LYS A 82 0.20 12.18 20.27
C LYS A 82 -0.66 13.43 20.41
N ALA A 83 -1.94 13.33 20.08
CA ALA A 83 -2.97 14.33 20.33
C ALA A 83 -4.22 13.64 20.89
N ASP A 84 -4.83 14.25 21.90
CA ASP A 84 -6.13 13.81 22.45
C ASP A 84 -7.18 14.87 22.14
N LEU A 85 -8.15 14.50 21.33
CA LEU A 85 -9.27 15.38 20.95
C LEU A 85 -10.50 15.18 21.83
N THR A 86 -10.46 14.17 22.73
CA THR A 86 -11.55 13.86 23.64
C THR A 86 -11.51 14.70 24.93
N ASN A 87 -10.39 15.39 25.18
CA ASN A 87 -10.12 16.13 26.43
C ASN A 87 -10.21 15.24 27.69
N THR A 88 -9.81 13.98 27.58
CA THR A 88 -9.86 13.03 28.70
C THR A 88 -8.47 12.53 29.10
N THR A 89 -7.92 11.60 28.34
CA THR A 89 -6.60 11.00 28.58
C THR A 89 -6.01 10.46 27.29
N PHE A 90 -4.69 10.50 27.14
CA PHE A 90 -4.00 9.87 26.01
C PHE A 90 -4.02 8.33 26.03
N ARG A 91 -4.47 7.73 27.14
CA ARG A 91 -4.51 6.28 27.29
C ARG A 91 -5.54 5.67 26.34
N ASP A 92 -5.22 4.51 25.81
CA ASP A 92 -6.18 3.68 25.12
C ASP A 92 -7.06 2.94 26.13
N CYS A 93 -8.33 3.32 26.21
CA CYS A 93 -9.30 2.75 27.15
C CYS A 93 -10.10 1.58 26.53
N VAL A 94 -9.94 1.36 25.23
CA VAL A 94 -10.65 0.35 24.43
C VAL A 94 -9.73 -0.82 24.10
N GLY A 95 -8.49 -0.52 23.70
CA GLY A 95 -7.50 -1.48 23.22
C GLY A 95 -7.38 -1.50 21.69
N HIS A 96 -8.41 -1.01 21.01
CA HIS A 96 -8.49 -1.04 19.56
C HIS A 96 -7.34 -0.24 18.90
N GLY A 97 -7.10 1.00 19.32
CA GLY A 97 -6.04 1.83 18.75
C GLY A 97 -4.64 1.29 19.01
N THR A 98 -4.42 0.63 20.16
CA THR A 98 -3.14 -0.07 20.44
C THR A 98 -2.94 -1.25 19.49
N ALA A 99 -4.01 -2.01 19.19
CA ALA A 99 -3.94 -3.11 18.23
C ALA A 99 -3.66 -2.60 16.81
N VAL A 100 -4.35 -1.56 16.37
CA VAL A 100 -4.16 -0.90 15.07
C VAL A 100 -2.72 -0.38 14.92
N ALA A 101 -2.21 0.31 15.95
CA ALA A 101 -0.83 0.83 15.97
C ALA A 101 0.22 -0.29 15.90
N GLY A 102 -0.03 -1.41 16.57
CA GLY A 102 0.84 -2.59 16.54
C GLY A 102 0.91 -3.23 15.17
N ILE A 103 -0.23 -3.45 14.51
CA ILE A 103 -0.27 -3.99 13.15
C ILE A 103 0.52 -3.08 12.19
N LEU A 104 0.32 -1.78 12.26
CA LEU A 104 0.97 -0.82 11.39
C LEU A 104 2.48 -0.73 11.66
N ALA A 105 2.88 -0.50 12.90
CA ALA A 105 4.21 -0.02 13.26
C ALA A 105 4.89 -0.78 14.41
N GLY A 106 4.35 -1.92 14.83
CA GLY A 106 4.90 -2.73 15.91
C GLY A 106 6.37 -3.07 15.69
N GLN A 107 7.22 -2.70 16.66
CA GLN A 107 8.66 -2.92 16.60
C GLN A 107 8.99 -4.41 16.59
N TYR A 108 9.95 -4.81 15.76
CA TYR A 108 10.48 -6.17 15.81
C TYR A 108 11.41 -6.31 17.02
N ILE A 109 11.05 -7.21 17.90
CA ILE A 109 11.87 -7.61 19.06
C ILE A 109 12.32 -9.06 18.82
N LYS A 110 13.64 -9.32 18.95
CA LYS A 110 14.18 -10.68 18.78
C LYS A 110 13.51 -11.63 19.76
N GLY A 111 12.97 -12.74 19.26
CA GLY A 111 12.23 -13.74 20.06
C GLY A 111 10.74 -13.45 20.16
N SER A 112 10.24 -12.29 19.71
CA SER A 112 8.79 -12.05 19.57
C SER A 112 8.27 -12.60 18.25
N ALA A 113 7.15 -13.32 18.29
CA ALA A 113 6.46 -13.78 17.10
C ALA A 113 5.71 -12.65 16.37
N PHE A 114 5.42 -11.54 17.04
CA PHE A 114 4.70 -10.41 16.50
C PHE A 114 5.62 -9.28 16.04
N TYR A 115 5.22 -8.62 14.95
CA TYR A 115 5.83 -7.41 14.40
C TYR A 115 4.83 -6.70 13.48
N GLY A 116 4.94 -5.38 13.38
CA GLY A 116 4.13 -4.58 12.47
C GLY A 116 4.68 -4.56 11.05
N VAL A 117 3.93 -3.94 10.14
CA VAL A 117 4.29 -3.83 8.72
C VAL A 117 5.47 -2.89 8.49
N ALA A 118 5.41 -1.70 9.07
CA ALA A 118 6.35 -0.61 8.85
C ALA A 118 6.95 -0.08 10.17
N PRO A 119 7.84 -0.85 10.83
CA PRO A 119 8.35 -0.50 12.16
C PRO A 119 9.28 0.73 12.17
N GLY A 120 9.71 1.24 11.01
CA GLY A 120 10.57 2.41 10.87
C GLY A 120 9.85 3.75 10.78
N VAL A 121 8.51 3.77 10.78
CA VAL A 121 7.74 5.00 10.66
C VAL A 121 7.78 5.87 11.93
N ARG A 122 7.51 7.16 11.75
CA ARG A 122 7.21 8.08 12.84
C ARG A 122 5.71 8.02 13.14
N LEU A 123 5.33 7.25 14.15
CA LEU A 123 3.94 7.01 14.49
C LEU A 123 3.35 8.14 15.32
N LEU A 124 2.23 8.71 14.86
CA LEU A 124 1.40 9.66 15.61
C LEU A 124 0.12 8.97 16.06
N SER A 125 -0.26 9.13 17.32
CA SER A 125 -1.55 8.71 17.86
C SER A 125 -2.48 9.91 17.98
N ILE A 126 -3.59 9.90 17.25
CA ILE A 126 -4.64 10.93 17.34
C ILE A 126 -5.87 10.25 17.94
N LYS A 127 -6.09 10.52 19.22
CA LYS A 127 -7.25 9.98 19.94
C LYS A 127 -8.48 10.79 19.65
N GLN A 128 -9.53 10.15 19.10
CA GLN A 128 -10.80 10.79 18.77
C GLN A 128 -12.00 10.21 19.55
N SER A 129 -11.84 9.08 20.25
CA SER A 129 -12.91 8.45 21.05
C SER A 129 -12.36 7.75 22.28
N ASN A 130 -13.22 7.56 23.28
CA ASN A 130 -13.02 6.67 24.44
C ASN A 130 -13.84 5.38 24.33
N GLU A 131 -14.55 5.20 23.22
CA GLU A 131 -15.50 4.11 22.95
C GLU A 131 -15.17 3.48 21.58
N ASP A 132 -15.79 2.36 21.27
CA ASP A 132 -15.68 1.70 19.96
C ASP A 132 -16.32 2.54 18.84
N THR A 133 -17.22 3.44 19.20
CA THR A 133 -17.83 4.42 18.29
C THR A 133 -17.28 5.81 18.56
N GLY A 134 -17.21 6.63 17.50
CA GLY A 134 -16.68 7.98 17.58
C GLY A 134 -17.65 9.04 17.12
N ASP A 135 -17.35 10.30 17.48
CA ASP A 135 -18.03 11.48 16.97
C ASP A 135 -17.46 11.86 15.61
N VAL A 136 -18.33 12.07 14.60
CA VAL A 136 -17.92 12.38 13.22
C VAL A 136 -17.20 13.72 13.12
N ALA A 137 -17.60 14.71 13.93
CA ALA A 137 -16.93 16.01 13.95
C ALA A 137 -15.52 15.91 14.55
N LEU A 138 -15.34 15.06 15.58
CA LEU A 138 -13.99 14.74 16.11
C LEU A 138 -13.15 13.97 15.10
N LEU A 139 -13.75 13.08 14.32
CA LEU A 139 -13.04 12.37 13.24
C LEU A 139 -12.56 13.36 12.16
N ALA A 140 -13.41 14.28 11.73
CA ALA A 140 -13.04 15.32 10.77
C ALA A 140 -11.90 16.20 11.31
N LYS A 141 -11.98 16.62 12.58
CA LYS A 141 -10.93 17.36 13.27
C LYS A 141 -9.62 16.54 13.36
N ALA A 142 -9.72 15.23 13.63
CA ALA A 142 -8.57 14.34 13.74
C ALA A 142 -7.81 14.21 12.41
N ILE A 143 -8.54 14.09 11.28
CA ILE A 143 -7.95 14.03 9.93
C ILE A 143 -7.19 15.32 9.62
N ARG A 144 -7.78 16.50 9.90
CA ARG A 144 -7.10 17.79 9.72
C ARG A 144 -5.87 17.90 10.61
N THR A 145 -6.01 17.58 11.90
CA THR A 145 -4.90 17.60 12.87
C THR A 145 -3.75 16.70 12.43
N ALA A 146 -4.03 15.47 11.95
CA ALA A 146 -3.01 14.55 11.44
C ALA A 146 -2.26 15.14 10.24
N ALA A 147 -2.99 15.75 9.29
CA ALA A 147 -2.40 16.39 8.12
C ALA A 147 -1.53 17.61 8.51
N ASP A 148 -1.95 18.43 9.49
CA ASP A 148 -1.22 19.59 9.98
C ASP A 148 0.03 19.20 10.78
N LEU A 149 0.02 18.05 11.46
CA LEU A 149 1.18 17.46 12.12
C LEU A 149 2.15 16.78 11.13
N GLY A 150 1.93 16.90 9.83
CA GLY A 150 2.82 16.41 8.79
C GLY A 150 2.71 14.90 8.52
N ALA A 151 1.58 14.28 8.84
CA ALA A 151 1.34 12.90 8.44
C ALA A 151 1.35 12.78 6.90
N ARG A 152 2.06 11.78 6.40
CA ARG A 152 2.09 11.41 4.97
C ARG A 152 1.14 10.26 4.66
N VAL A 153 0.75 9.52 5.69
CA VAL A 153 -0.27 8.48 5.66
C VAL A 153 -1.15 8.65 6.89
N ILE A 154 -2.45 8.55 6.72
CA ILE A 154 -3.43 8.54 7.81
C ILE A 154 -4.18 7.20 7.75
N ASN A 155 -4.15 6.47 8.85
CA ASN A 155 -4.97 5.28 9.07
C ASN A 155 -6.26 5.68 9.81
N VAL A 156 -7.42 5.37 9.23
CA VAL A 156 -8.75 5.58 9.82
C VAL A 156 -9.42 4.22 9.95
N SER A 157 -9.32 3.62 11.13
CA SER A 157 -9.96 2.32 11.45
C SER A 157 -11.34 2.48 12.07
N ILE A 158 -12.08 3.48 11.61
CA ILE A 158 -13.39 3.91 12.12
C ILE A 158 -14.30 4.15 10.92
N GLN A 159 -15.56 3.77 11.05
CA GLN A 159 -16.62 4.11 10.09
C GLN A 159 -17.54 5.20 10.63
N ALA A 160 -18.03 6.04 9.73
CA ALA A 160 -18.99 7.10 10.02
C ALA A 160 -20.00 7.21 8.88
N SER A 161 -21.05 8.01 9.09
CA SER A 161 -21.95 8.46 8.02
C SER A 161 -21.33 9.56 7.17
N ASP A 162 -21.87 9.77 5.97
CA ASP A 162 -21.48 10.90 5.12
C ASP A 162 -21.85 12.23 5.78
N GLN A 163 -20.86 13.08 6.00
CA GLN A 163 -21.03 14.42 6.57
C GLN A 163 -20.15 15.43 5.82
N PRO A 164 -20.65 16.66 5.57
CA PRO A 164 -19.89 17.69 4.86
C PRO A 164 -18.53 17.98 5.49
N ASP A 165 -18.45 18.12 6.82
CA ASP A 165 -17.20 18.41 7.52
C ASP A 165 -16.17 17.30 7.38
N LEU A 166 -16.61 16.04 7.40
CA LEU A 166 -15.75 14.88 7.19
C LEU A 166 -15.22 14.83 5.74
N ARG A 167 -16.10 15.07 4.77
CA ARG A 167 -15.72 15.14 3.35
C ARG A 167 -14.69 16.25 3.09
N ASP A 168 -14.87 17.42 3.70
CA ASP A 168 -13.96 18.54 3.55
C ASP A 168 -12.63 18.32 4.28
N ALA A 169 -12.62 17.59 5.40
CA ALA A 169 -11.40 17.18 6.07
C ALA A 169 -10.59 16.20 5.21
N VAL A 170 -11.27 15.25 4.54
CA VAL A 170 -10.64 14.32 3.60
C VAL A 170 -10.03 15.08 2.41
N LYS A 171 -10.79 15.96 1.76
CA LYS A 171 -10.27 16.79 0.65
C LYS A 171 -9.04 17.61 1.06
N TYR A 172 -9.08 18.20 2.26
CA TYR A 172 -7.95 18.94 2.82
C TYR A 172 -6.70 18.08 2.97
N ALA A 173 -6.81 16.89 3.54
CA ALA A 173 -5.67 15.99 3.71
C ALA A 173 -5.13 15.49 2.36
N LEU A 174 -6.00 15.16 1.40
CA LEU A 174 -5.60 14.78 0.04
C LEU A 174 -4.87 15.91 -0.68
N TRP A 175 -5.33 17.16 -0.52
CA TRP A 175 -4.65 18.36 -1.07
C TRP A 175 -3.25 18.56 -0.46
N LYS A 176 -3.08 18.21 0.82
CA LYS A 176 -1.77 18.19 1.49
C LYS A 176 -0.90 16.97 1.12
N ASP A 177 -1.27 16.23 0.09
CA ASP A 177 -0.56 15.03 -0.39
C ASP A 177 -0.50 13.91 0.66
N VAL A 178 -1.53 13.73 1.46
CA VAL A 178 -1.65 12.65 2.44
C VAL A 178 -2.39 11.45 1.83
N VAL A 179 -1.85 10.25 1.98
CA VAL A 179 -2.57 9.00 1.66
C VAL A 179 -3.50 8.69 2.82
N ILE A 180 -4.81 8.70 2.57
CA ILE A 180 -5.81 8.28 3.55
C ILE A 180 -6.17 6.83 3.27
N VAL A 181 -6.03 5.97 4.29
CA VAL A 181 -6.38 4.54 4.26
C VAL A 181 -7.49 4.32 5.27
N ALA A 182 -8.65 3.85 4.83
CA ALA A 182 -9.82 3.75 5.67
C ALA A 182 -10.53 2.41 5.58
N ALA A 183 -11.13 1.98 6.70
CA ALA A 183 -11.89 0.74 6.82
C ALA A 183 -13.19 0.81 6.04
N ALA A 184 -13.46 -0.19 5.18
CA ALA A 184 -14.66 -0.26 4.34
C ALA A 184 -15.95 -0.47 5.13
N GLY A 185 -15.85 -0.84 6.41
CA GLY A 185 -16.99 -1.11 7.30
C GLY A 185 -17.29 -2.61 7.44
N ASN A 186 -18.06 -2.94 8.46
CA ASN A 186 -18.42 -4.33 8.82
C ASN A 186 -19.95 -4.46 8.81
N SER A 187 -20.54 -4.90 7.72
CA SER A 187 -21.99 -4.90 7.54
C SER A 187 -22.69 -6.21 7.91
N GLU A 188 -21.98 -7.28 8.27
CA GLU A 188 -22.52 -8.59 8.71
C GLU A 188 -23.93 -8.94 8.12
N GLY A 189 -24.18 -8.54 6.85
CA GLY A 189 -25.45 -8.80 6.17
C GLY A 189 -26.56 -7.74 6.44
N SER A 190 -26.25 -6.62 7.09
CA SER A 190 -27.14 -5.46 7.22
C SER A 190 -27.00 -4.53 6.01
N ASP A 191 -28.12 -3.89 5.61
CA ASP A 191 -28.15 -2.85 4.58
C ASP A 191 -27.63 -1.49 5.13
N GLU A 192 -26.44 -1.48 5.72
CA GLU A 192 -25.87 -0.27 6.36
C GLU A 192 -25.39 0.78 5.35
N GLY A 193 -25.33 0.41 4.08
CA GLY A 193 -24.83 1.29 3.01
C GLY A 193 -23.31 1.51 3.06
N PRO A 194 -22.80 2.52 2.34
CA PRO A 194 -21.37 2.81 2.26
C PRO A 194 -20.85 3.45 3.55
N ALA A 195 -19.68 2.98 4.02
CA ALA A 195 -18.97 3.56 5.15
C ALA A 195 -18.05 4.71 4.74
N TYR A 196 -17.99 5.75 5.57
CA TYR A 196 -17.10 6.90 5.36
C TYR A 196 -16.07 7.01 6.49
N PRO A 197 -14.84 7.49 6.16
CA PRO A 197 -14.41 8.13 4.93
C PRO A 197 -14.01 7.18 3.79
N ALA A 198 -14.10 5.85 3.95
CA ALA A 198 -13.64 4.86 2.96
C ALA A 198 -14.25 5.05 1.57
N SER A 199 -15.53 5.47 1.50
CA SER A 199 -16.26 5.66 0.24
C SER A 199 -16.07 7.04 -0.41
N TYR A 200 -15.27 7.94 0.17
CA TYR A 200 -14.93 9.19 -0.51
C TYR A 200 -13.88 8.98 -1.59
N ASP A 201 -14.03 9.72 -2.69
CA ASP A 201 -13.04 9.75 -3.74
C ASP A 201 -11.66 10.14 -3.19
N GLY A 202 -10.63 9.39 -3.64
CA GLY A 202 -9.27 9.64 -3.20
C GLY A 202 -8.86 8.90 -1.94
N VAL A 203 -9.74 8.21 -1.25
CA VAL A 203 -9.42 7.35 -0.12
C VAL A 203 -9.08 5.94 -0.59
N LEU A 204 -8.07 5.32 0.00
CA LEU A 204 -7.76 3.91 -0.18
C LEU A 204 -8.61 3.09 0.78
N SER A 205 -9.73 2.60 0.28
CA SER A 205 -10.70 1.82 1.05
C SER A 205 -10.25 0.38 1.21
N VAL A 206 -10.31 -0.16 2.42
CA VAL A 206 -9.78 -1.47 2.77
C VAL A 206 -10.87 -2.40 3.27
N GLY A 207 -11.09 -3.48 2.52
CA GLY A 207 -11.91 -4.62 2.94
C GLY A 207 -11.10 -5.63 3.75
N SER A 208 -11.81 -6.53 4.43
CA SER A 208 -11.22 -7.60 5.24
C SER A 208 -11.08 -8.90 4.47
N ALA A 209 -9.92 -9.56 4.62
CA ALA A 209 -9.71 -10.94 4.19
C ALA A 209 -9.57 -11.88 5.40
N ASN A 210 -10.00 -13.12 5.23
CA ASN A 210 -9.87 -14.23 6.15
C ASN A 210 -8.54 -15.00 5.92
N PRO A 211 -8.20 -16.01 6.76
CA PRO A 211 -6.99 -16.82 6.60
C PRO A 211 -6.85 -17.56 5.26
N ASP A 212 -7.95 -17.85 4.58
CA ASP A 212 -7.94 -18.45 3.25
C ASP A 212 -7.63 -17.46 2.13
N GLY A 213 -7.47 -16.17 2.46
CA GLY A 213 -7.24 -15.09 1.51
C GLY A 213 -8.50 -14.60 0.80
N LYS A 214 -9.68 -15.09 1.18
CA LYS A 214 -10.97 -14.65 0.66
C LYS A 214 -11.50 -13.45 1.45
N ARG A 215 -12.39 -12.66 0.84
CA ARG A 215 -13.11 -11.62 1.55
C ARG A 215 -13.84 -12.23 2.77
N SER A 216 -13.69 -11.60 3.93
CA SER A 216 -14.45 -11.97 5.14
C SER A 216 -15.93 -11.65 4.96
N ASP A 217 -16.83 -12.54 5.45
CA ASP A 217 -18.28 -12.40 5.24
C ASP A 217 -18.83 -11.07 5.78
N PHE A 218 -18.29 -10.59 6.90
CA PHE A 218 -18.67 -9.31 7.49
C PHE A 218 -18.13 -8.08 6.76
N SER A 219 -17.16 -8.22 5.82
CA SER A 219 -16.59 -7.08 5.11
C SER A 219 -17.63 -6.43 4.20
N ASN A 220 -17.88 -5.14 4.41
CA ASN A 220 -18.91 -4.36 3.71
C ASN A 220 -18.70 -4.40 2.18
N VAL A 221 -19.75 -4.70 1.43
CA VAL A 221 -19.76 -4.77 -0.04
C VAL A 221 -20.39 -3.52 -0.69
N ASP A 222 -21.00 -2.64 0.09
CA ASP A 222 -21.64 -1.42 -0.38
C ASP A 222 -20.63 -0.26 -0.44
N SER A 223 -19.55 -0.35 0.32
CA SER A 223 -18.40 0.55 0.18
C SER A 223 -17.57 0.20 -1.07
N THR A 224 -17.03 1.23 -1.72
CA THR A 224 -16.07 1.03 -2.82
C THR A 224 -14.75 0.51 -2.25
N VAL A 225 -14.54 -0.80 -2.26
CA VAL A 225 -13.29 -1.41 -1.78
C VAL A 225 -12.19 -1.26 -2.83
N SER A 226 -11.03 -0.76 -2.43
CA SER A 226 -9.83 -0.65 -3.29
C SER A 226 -8.99 -1.93 -3.26
N VAL A 227 -8.71 -2.43 -2.04
CA VAL A 227 -7.92 -3.65 -1.79
C VAL A 227 -8.40 -4.35 -0.53
N LEU A 228 -8.01 -5.61 -0.36
CA LEU A 228 -8.18 -6.35 0.89
C LEU A 228 -6.89 -6.28 1.74
N GLY A 229 -7.08 -6.27 3.06
CA GLY A 229 -6.03 -6.56 4.03
C GLY A 229 -6.45 -7.71 4.95
N PRO A 230 -5.52 -8.37 5.65
CA PRO A 230 -5.87 -9.34 6.69
C PRO A 230 -6.72 -8.70 7.79
N GLY A 231 -7.94 -9.20 8.03
CA GLY A 231 -8.84 -8.58 9.01
C GLY A 231 -9.70 -9.56 9.80
N GLN A 232 -9.43 -10.87 9.68
CA GLN A 232 -10.08 -11.91 10.45
C GLN A 232 -9.03 -12.79 11.12
N ASP A 233 -9.30 -13.22 12.37
CA ASP A 233 -8.36 -13.99 13.19
C ASP A 233 -6.99 -13.32 13.35
N ILE A 234 -7.03 -12.02 13.62
CA ILE A 234 -5.85 -11.19 13.74
C ILE A 234 -5.28 -11.23 15.16
N ILE A 235 -3.96 -11.22 15.24
CA ILE A 235 -3.20 -11.08 16.47
C ILE A 235 -2.51 -9.71 16.46
N SER A 236 -2.57 -8.97 17.58
CA SER A 236 -1.85 -7.70 17.70
C SER A 236 -1.52 -7.34 19.15
N THR A 237 -0.75 -6.26 19.31
CA THR A 237 -0.48 -5.62 20.59
C THR A 237 -1.77 -5.17 21.27
N TRP A 238 -1.77 -5.19 22.60
CA TRP A 238 -2.90 -4.81 23.43
C TRP A 238 -2.43 -3.98 24.61
N PRO A 239 -3.27 -3.12 25.22
CA PRO A 239 -2.89 -2.37 26.40
C PRO A 239 -2.32 -3.24 27.53
N ARG A 240 -1.55 -2.61 28.44
CA ARG A 240 -0.89 -3.27 29.57
C ARG A 240 0.20 -4.27 29.16
N LYS A 241 0.91 -3.97 28.04
CA LYS A 241 2.00 -4.81 27.48
C LYS A 241 1.53 -6.21 27.05
N ALA A 242 0.23 -6.38 26.82
CA ALA A 242 -0.39 -7.62 26.42
C ALA A 242 -0.58 -7.70 24.90
N TYR A 243 -1.16 -8.79 24.45
CA TYR A 243 -1.58 -9.04 23.08
C TYR A 243 -3.04 -9.52 23.06
N ALA A 244 -3.71 -9.31 21.94
CA ALA A 244 -5.03 -9.87 21.69
C ALA A 244 -4.97 -10.76 20.45
N SER A 245 -5.82 -11.79 20.41
CA SER A 245 -5.98 -12.72 19.29
C SER A 245 -7.46 -12.88 18.94
N GLY A 246 -7.74 -13.42 17.75
CA GLY A 246 -9.11 -13.57 17.26
C GLY A 246 -9.79 -12.23 16.94
N LEU A 247 -9.00 -11.17 16.73
CA LEU A 247 -9.54 -9.87 16.35
C LEU A 247 -10.14 -9.95 14.93
N LYS A 248 -11.32 -9.37 14.75
CA LYS A 248 -12.02 -9.33 13.46
C LYS A 248 -12.53 -7.92 13.15
N GLY A 249 -12.42 -7.50 11.88
CA GLY A 249 -12.90 -6.21 11.40
C GLY A 249 -12.05 -5.65 10.26
N THR A 250 -12.67 -4.88 9.38
CA THR A 250 -11.97 -4.08 8.37
C THR A 250 -11.05 -3.05 9.03
N SER A 251 -11.33 -2.68 10.29
CA SER A 251 -10.48 -1.83 11.13
C SER A 251 -9.10 -2.44 11.43
N PHE A 252 -8.98 -3.77 11.48
CA PHE A 252 -7.69 -4.45 11.62
C PHE A 252 -7.01 -4.73 10.27
N ALA A 253 -7.78 -4.76 9.17
CA ALA A 253 -7.23 -4.86 7.81
C ALA A 253 -6.54 -3.56 7.36
N THR A 254 -7.12 -2.42 7.72
CA THR A 254 -6.68 -1.08 7.33
C THR A 254 -5.23 -0.78 7.70
N PRO A 255 -4.73 -1.05 8.92
CA PRO A 255 -3.36 -0.76 9.31
C PRO A 255 -2.30 -1.59 8.55
N TYR A 256 -2.63 -2.79 8.06
CA TYR A 256 -1.73 -3.52 7.16
C TYR A 256 -1.50 -2.72 5.87
N VAL A 257 -2.57 -2.22 5.27
CA VAL A 257 -2.51 -1.45 4.02
C VAL A 257 -1.88 -0.07 4.25
N ALA A 258 -2.17 0.59 5.38
CA ALA A 258 -1.53 1.85 5.76
C ALA A 258 -0.01 1.68 5.98
N GLY A 259 0.40 0.57 6.58
CA GLY A 259 1.81 0.20 6.69
C GLY A 259 2.46 0.03 5.31
N VAL A 260 1.80 -0.66 4.37
CA VAL A 260 2.30 -0.79 2.98
C VAL A 260 2.39 0.58 2.29
N ALA A 261 1.41 1.47 2.49
CA ALA A 261 1.47 2.84 1.97
C ALA A 261 2.68 3.61 2.52
N ALA A 262 3.02 3.40 3.79
CA ALA A 262 4.21 3.99 4.39
C ALA A 262 5.51 3.40 3.82
N LEU A 263 5.57 2.08 3.58
CA LEU A 263 6.71 1.44 2.91
C LEU A 263 6.91 2.01 1.50
N VAL A 264 5.82 2.17 0.73
CA VAL A 264 5.86 2.77 -0.62
C VAL A 264 6.35 4.22 -0.56
N ARG A 265 5.82 5.03 0.36
CA ARG A 265 6.25 6.43 0.56
C ARG A 265 7.74 6.55 0.92
N SER A 266 8.25 5.65 1.75
CA SER A 266 9.66 5.60 2.11
C SER A 266 10.54 5.19 0.94
N ARG A 267 10.12 4.18 0.18
CA ARG A 267 10.88 3.68 -0.98
C ARG A 267 10.86 4.63 -2.16
N PHE A 268 9.72 5.29 -2.39
CA PHE A 268 9.47 6.19 -3.53
C PHE A 268 9.00 7.57 -3.05
N PRO A 269 9.87 8.39 -2.44
CA PRO A 269 9.47 9.64 -1.79
C PRO A 269 8.93 10.72 -2.75
N ARG A 270 9.13 10.55 -4.06
CA ARG A 270 8.62 11.47 -5.10
C ARG A 270 7.21 11.12 -5.59
N LEU A 271 6.67 9.96 -5.24
CA LEU A 271 5.29 9.63 -5.59
C LEU A 271 4.33 10.45 -4.74
N ASP A 272 3.36 11.10 -5.38
CA ASP A 272 2.24 11.75 -4.71
C ASP A 272 1.22 10.73 -4.17
N GLN A 273 0.23 11.20 -3.41
CA GLN A 273 -0.78 10.34 -2.81
C GLN A 273 -1.61 9.56 -3.86
N VAL A 274 -1.83 10.13 -5.03
CA VAL A 274 -2.57 9.47 -6.11
C VAL A 274 -1.79 8.26 -6.62
N ARG A 275 -0.51 8.46 -6.93
CA ARG A 275 0.37 7.41 -7.45
C ARG A 275 0.66 6.32 -6.42
N VAL A 276 0.80 6.68 -5.14
CA VAL A 276 0.94 5.69 -4.06
C VAL A 276 -0.28 4.78 -4.00
N ARG A 277 -1.49 5.33 -4.06
CA ARG A 277 -2.73 4.54 -4.08
C ARG A 277 -2.83 3.66 -5.32
N GLN A 278 -2.59 4.24 -6.50
CA GLN A 278 -2.61 3.50 -7.76
C GLN A 278 -1.61 2.34 -7.76
N ARG A 279 -0.42 2.57 -7.21
CA ARG A 279 0.61 1.55 -7.07
C ARG A 279 0.15 0.39 -6.19
N ILE A 280 -0.42 0.67 -5.01
CA ILE A 280 -0.92 -0.35 -4.10
C ILE A 280 -2.02 -1.18 -4.77
N ILE A 281 -2.94 -0.53 -5.49
CA ILE A 281 -4.03 -1.20 -6.23
C ILE A 281 -3.46 -2.06 -7.37
N ALA A 282 -2.54 -1.51 -8.17
CA ALA A 282 -1.98 -2.21 -9.34
C ALA A 282 -1.08 -3.39 -8.98
N THR A 283 -0.59 -3.46 -7.74
CA THR A 283 0.31 -4.52 -7.26
C THR A 283 -0.35 -5.48 -6.28
N ALA A 284 -1.66 -5.36 -6.07
CA ALA A 284 -2.42 -6.28 -5.22
C ALA A 284 -2.56 -7.67 -5.88
N ASP A 285 -2.71 -8.70 -5.03
CA ASP A 285 -2.83 -10.09 -5.47
C ASP A 285 -4.31 -10.47 -5.60
N GLY A 286 -4.87 -10.34 -6.78
CA GLY A 286 -6.24 -10.80 -7.03
C GLY A 286 -6.85 -10.21 -8.29
N GLU A 287 -8.09 -10.60 -8.54
CA GLU A 287 -8.91 -10.06 -9.60
C GLU A 287 -9.89 -9.03 -9.01
N LEU A 288 -10.21 -8.01 -9.82
CA LEU A 288 -11.22 -7.02 -9.46
C LEU A 288 -12.58 -7.68 -9.22
N GLY A 289 -13.19 -7.43 -8.08
CA GLY A 289 -14.47 -8.01 -7.72
C GLY A 289 -15.28 -7.14 -6.75
N LYS A 290 -16.57 -7.45 -6.65
CA LYS A 290 -17.46 -6.76 -5.71
C LYS A 290 -17.00 -7.01 -4.27
N GLY A 291 -16.66 -5.94 -3.54
CA GLY A 291 -16.19 -5.98 -2.17
C GLY A 291 -14.78 -6.54 -1.97
N THR A 292 -14.04 -6.87 -3.05
CA THR A 292 -12.65 -7.33 -2.99
C THR A 292 -11.66 -6.31 -3.53
N GLY A 293 -12.13 -5.34 -4.34
CA GLY A 293 -11.24 -4.44 -5.05
C GLY A 293 -10.23 -5.22 -5.90
N ALA A 294 -8.98 -4.82 -5.90
CA ALA A 294 -7.88 -5.51 -6.60
C ALA A 294 -7.33 -6.74 -5.84
N GLY A 295 -8.02 -7.19 -4.80
CA GLY A 295 -7.60 -8.34 -3.99
C GLY A 295 -6.66 -7.98 -2.85
N MET A 296 -5.90 -8.97 -2.36
CA MET A 296 -5.02 -8.83 -1.20
C MET A 296 -3.84 -7.88 -1.48
N VAL A 297 -3.60 -6.97 -0.56
CA VAL A 297 -2.41 -6.11 -0.63
C VAL A 297 -1.12 -6.94 -0.64
N ASN A 298 -0.19 -6.58 -1.53
CA ASN A 298 1.11 -7.26 -1.67
C ASN A 298 2.26 -6.28 -1.34
N PRO A 299 2.84 -6.35 -0.13
CA PRO A 299 3.91 -5.44 0.27
C PRO A 299 5.16 -5.53 -0.61
N LEU A 300 5.53 -6.73 -1.04
CA LEU A 300 6.74 -6.94 -1.83
C LEU A 300 6.58 -6.31 -3.22
N LEU A 301 5.50 -6.63 -3.94
CA LEU A 301 5.25 -6.03 -5.24
C LEU A 301 5.06 -4.52 -5.14
N ALA A 302 4.40 -4.03 -4.09
CA ALA A 302 4.22 -2.59 -3.87
C ALA A 302 5.54 -1.82 -3.79
N VAL A 303 6.64 -2.42 -3.31
CA VAL A 303 7.95 -1.74 -3.22
C VAL A 303 8.95 -2.15 -4.30
N THR A 304 8.70 -3.19 -5.09
CA THR A 304 9.65 -3.72 -6.08
C THR A 304 9.16 -3.63 -7.53
N ALA A 305 7.84 -3.62 -7.77
CA ALA A 305 7.30 -3.60 -9.13
C ALA A 305 7.76 -2.35 -9.90
N ILE A 306 8.03 -2.51 -11.19
CA ILE A 306 8.28 -1.44 -12.14
C ILE A 306 6.98 -1.18 -12.88
N LEU A 307 6.33 -0.05 -12.58
CA LEU A 307 5.05 0.30 -13.19
C LEU A 307 5.27 1.29 -14.35
N PRO A 308 4.79 1.00 -15.56
CA PRO A 308 4.91 1.91 -16.70
C PRO A 308 4.32 3.30 -16.43
N SER A 309 3.25 3.38 -15.64
CA SER A 309 2.59 4.63 -15.25
C SER A 309 3.44 5.56 -14.36
N GLU A 310 4.51 5.04 -13.76
CA GLU A 310 5.41 5.79 -12.89
C GLU A 310 6.73 6.16 -13.60
N GLN A 311 6.98 5.60 -14.75
CA GLN A 311 8.09 6.01 -15.59
C GLN A 311 7.78 7.42 -16.10
N VAL A 312 8.28 8.43 -15.37
CA VAL A 312 8.57 9.70 -16.03
C VAL A 312 9.50 9.32 -17.17
N ALA A 313 9.13 9.68 -18.41
CA ALA A 313 10.03 9.54 -19.56
C ALA A 313 11.26 10.42 -19.31
N VAL A 314 12.16 9.97 -18.46
CA VAL A 314 13.53 10.41 -18.48
C VAL A 314 14.04 9.77 -19.76
N ALA A 315 14.08 10.56 -20.85
CA ALA A 315 14.86 10.16 -21.99
C ALA A 315 16.19 9.67 -21.42
N PRO A 316 16.59 8.41 -21.67
CA PRO A 316 17.86 7.93 -21.19
C PRO A 316 18.89 8.96 -21.65
N PRO A 317 19.87 9.35 -20.83
CA PRO A 317 20.91 10.25 -21.27
C PRO A 317 21.42 9.69 -22.58
N ALA A 318 21.48 10.55 -23.61
CA ALA A 318 21.94 10.14 -24.92
C ALA A 318 23.25 9.35 -24.69
N LEU A 319 23.26 8.08 -25.06
CA LEU A 319 24.45 7.28 -24.92
C LEU A 319 25.56 8.06 -25.61
N PRO A 320 26.76 8.16 -25.02
CA PRO A 320 27.89 8.80 -25.69
C PRO A 320 28.06 8.12 -27.06
N PRO A 321 28.30 8.89 -28.13
CA PRO A 321 28.47 8.31 -29.46
C PRO A 321 29.53 7.21 -29.36
N LEU A 322 29.20 6.03 -29.89
CA LEU A 322 30.13 4.92 -29.90
C LEU A 322 31.46 5.41 -30.52
N PRO A 323 32.61 5.16 -29.91
CA PRO A 323 33.87 5.52 -30.50
C PRO A 323 33.93 4.92 -31.90
N ALA A 324 34.43 5.67 -32.89
CA ALA A 324 34.51 5.25 -34.29
C ALA A 324 35.18 3.88 -34.47
N THR A 325 35.98 3.47 -33.50
CA THR A 325 36.68 2.15 -33.44
C THR A 325 35.71 1.02 -33.01
N ALA A 326 34.57 1.28 -32.41
CA ALA A 326 33.59 0.26 -32.00
C ALA A 326 32.65 -0.18 -33.15
N VAL A 327 32.63 0.58 -34.23
CA VAL A 327 31.91 0.20 -35.43
C VAL A 327 32.84 -0.58 -36.30
N HIS A 328 32.79 -1.91 -36.24
CA HIS A 328 33.45 -2.74 -37.26
C HIS A 328 32.84 -2.38 -38.62
N LYS A 329 33.66 -1.67 -39.42
CA LYS A 329 33.33 -1.39 -40.80
C LYS A 329 33.16 -2.75 -41.49
N VAL A 330 31.95 -3.11 -41.85
CA VAL A 330 31.73 -4.31 -42.66
C VAL A 330 32.49 -4.11 -43.95
N VAL A 331 33.59 -4.83 -44.12
CA VAL A 331 34.36 -4.82 -45.35
C VAL A 331 33.45 -5.40 -46.43
N PRO A 332 33.09 -4.63 -47.45
CA PRO A 332 32.24 -5.15 -48.52
C PRO A 332 32.92 -6.38 -49.14
N PRO A 333 32.16 -7.41 -49.52
CA PRO A 333 32.72 -8.62 -50.10
C PRO A 333 33.54 -8.25 -51.35
N ASP A 334 34.75 -8.80 -51.47
CA ASP A 334 35.62 -8.56 -52.61
C ASP A 334 34.99 -9.19 -53.88
N THR A 335 34.26 -8.35 -54.60
CA THR A 335 33.56 -8.75 -55.82
C THR A 335 34.51 -9.28 -56.91
N ARG A 336 35.80 -8.86 -56.92
CA ARG A 336 36.82 -9.41 -57.79
C ARG A 336 37.19 -10.85 -57.41
N ALA A 337 37.42 -11.11 -56.14
CA ALA A 337 37.72 -12.45 -55.62
C ALA A 337 36.53 -13.40 -55.88
N MET A 338 35.29 -12.93 -55.69
CA MET A 338 34.08 -13.70 -56.00
C MET A 338 33.98 -13.98 -57.50
N GLY A 339 34.26 -12.99 -58.36
CA GLY A 339 34.23 -13.14 -59.82
C GLY A 339 35.28 -14.15 -60.30
N VAL A 340 36.52 -14.09 -59.80
CA VAL A 340 37.57 -15.03 -60.10
C VAL A 340 37.23 -16.46 -59.64
N ALA A 341 36.69 -16.59 -58.42
CA ALA A 341 36.27 -17.88 -57.90
C ALA A 341 35.13 -18.50 -58.76
N GLY A 342 34.19 -17.68 -59.15
CA GLY A 342 33.09 -18.08 -60.07
C GLY A 342 33.61 -18.53 -61.47
N ALA A 343 34.57 -17.80 -62.06
CA ALA A 343 35.16 -18.13 -63.32
C ALA A 343 35.98 -19.46 -63.26
N VAL A 344 36.75 -19.67 -62.18
CA VAL A 344 37.52 -20.92 -61.97
C VAL A 344 36.59 -22.12 -61.79
N ALA A 345 35.52 -21.94 -60.97
CA ALA A 345 34.50 -23.00 -60.77
C ALA A 345 33.73 -23.32 -62.04
N GLY A 346 33.32 -22.31 -62.81
CA GLY A 346 32.66 -22.48 -64.12
C GLY A 346 33.58 -23.15 -65.15
N GLY A 347 34.87 -22.76 -65.22
CA GLY A 347 35.88 -23.39 -66.11
C GLY A 347 36.08 -24.84 -65.72
N ALA A 348 36.24 -25.19 -64.46
CA ALA A 348 36.40 -26.57 -64.02
C ALA A 348 35.17 -27.44 -64.37
N LEU A 349 33.96 -26.93 -64.22
CA LEU A 349 32.72 -27.61 -64.57
C LEU A 349 32.65 -27.88 -66.08
N LEU A 350 32.98 -26.85 -66.89
CA LEU A 350 33.05 -26.98 -68.37
C LEU A 350 34.07 -28.04 -68.80
N LEU A 351 35.27 -27.98 -68.24
CA LEU A 351 36.33 -28.96 -68.52
C LEU A 351 35.91 -30.38 -68.17
N THR A 352 35.26 -30.56 -67.00
CA THR A 352 34.74 -31.84 -66.58
C THR A 352 33.63 -32.35 -67.50
N ALA A 353 32.69 -31.47 -67.92
CA ALA A 353 31.68 -31.84 -68.90
C ALA A 353 32.25 -32.25 -70.24
N LEU A 354 33.29 -31.52 -70.76
CA LEU A 354 33.99 -31.88 -71.98
C LEU A 354 34.74 -33.22 -71.89
N LEU A 355 35.38 -33.47 -70.76
CA LEU A 355 36.07 -34.75 -70.52
C LEU A 355 35.08 -35.92 -70.48
N VAL A 356 34.00 -35.77 -69.84
CA VAL A 356 32.86 -36.77 -69.77
C VAL A 356 32.28 -37.01 -71.15
N ALA A 357 32.05 -35.93 -71.92
CA ALA A 357 31.54 -36.04 -73.28
C ALA A 357 32.57 -36.77 -74.19
N ALA A 358 33.79 -36.37 -74.10
CA ALA A 358 34.87 -37.02 -74.85
C ALA A 358 35.02 -38.53 -74.48
N ALA A 359 34.94 -38.84 -73.15
CA ALA A 359 34.98 -40.22 -72.67
C ALA A 359 33.83 -41.07 -73.16
N ARG A 360 32.70 -40.49 -73.46
CA ARG A 360 31.52 -41.16 -74.00
C ARG A 360 31.53 -41.23 -75.51
N VAL A 361 31.87 -40.15 -76.18
CA VAL A 361 31.75 -40.00 -77.67
C VAL A 361 32.91 -40.72 -78.36
N ILE A 362 34.17 -40.59 -77.85
CA ILE A 362 35.39 -41.19 -78.51
C ILE A 362 35.22 -42.73 -78.63
N PRO A 363 34.82 -43.45 -77.59
CA PRO A 363 34.66 -44.91 -77.74
C PRO A 363 33.56 -45.31 -78.72
N LEU A 364 32.44 -44.51 -78.72
CA LEU A 364 31.36 -44.75 -79.68
C LEU A 364 31.75 -44.45 -81.12
N GLY A 365 32.54 -43.40 -81.33
CA GLY A 365 33.09 -43.07 -82.65
C GLY A 365 34.08 -44.13 -83.13
N ARG A 366 34.94 -44.63 -82.26
CA ARG A 366 35.85 -45.75 -82.57
C ARG A 366 35.12 -47.03 -82.94
N LYS A 367 34.03 -47.35 -82.28
CA LYS A 367 33.14 -48.46 -82.62
C LYS A 367 32.43 -48.30 -83.98
N ARG A 368 32.23 -47.03 -84.41
CA ARG A 368 31.62 -46.66 -85.70
C ARG A 368 32.62 -46.41 -86.82
N GLY A 369 33.90 -46.76 -86.66
CA GLY A 369 34.93 -46.66 -87.72
C GLY A 369 35.57 -45.29 -87.88
N TRP A 370 35.46 -44.37 -86.88
CA TRP A 370 36.15 -43.08 -86.90
C TRP A 370 37.69 -43.33 -86.87
N ARG A 371 38.41 -42.89 -87.94
CA ARG A 371 39.87 -42.88 -87.99
C ARG A 371 40.32 -41.43 -87.69
N ALA A 372 41.37 -41.29 -86.89
CA ALA A 372 42.01 -39.98 -86.70
C ALA A 372 42.63 -39.54 -88.10
N SER A 373 42.28 -38.31 -88.50
CA SER A 373 42.89 -37.67 -89.63
C SER A 373 44.41 -37.54 -89.36
N ARG A 374 45.25 -38.06 -90.23
CA ARG A 374 46.68 -37.78 -90.22
C ARG A 374 46.86 -36.34 -90.74
N ALA A 375 47.33 -35.42 -89.90
CA ALA A 375 47.78 -34.13 -90.37
C ALA A 375 49.05 -34.39 -91.16
N ASN A 376 49.09 -33.95 -92.40
CA ASN A 376 50.32 -33.83 -93.24
C ASN A 376 51.17 -32.69 -92.70
#